data_6ec9d215fdb8a8d94c0dacee13e1b491
#
_entry.id   6ec9d215fdb8a8d94c0dacee13e1b491
#
_cell.length_a   1.000
_cell.length_b   1.000
_cell.length_c   1.000
_cell.angle_alpha   90.00
_cell.angle_beta   90.00
_cell.angle_gamma   90.00
#
_symmetry.space_group_name_H-M   'P 1'
#
loop_
_entity.id
_entity.type
_entity.pdbx_description
1 polymer ?
#
loop_
_entity_poly.entity_id
_entity_poly.type
_entity_poly.pdbx_seq_one_letter_code
_entity_poly.pdbx_strand_id
1 'polypeptide(L)'
;MEEMCEAAIRRGLSEIVFTEHYECYYAGIRGRYFDREYLIRYFKRLEECRNRFEGRLMIHAGVELGQSHLDKAEAEMVRGFPFDLILGSVHKLGNVDLTWICLTERNVRGIADTYYRELERLSAEGTYDCIGHLDYMKKHCARCGVHYEEERYDSVIDRILLNVIARGKGIEVNTACLGNVLEETMPDLPVLRRYRELGGKIVTVGSDAHIPERIGYGFEKAEKKIREAGLEPGIRMSCRL
;
A
#
# COMPACT_ATOMS: atom_id res chain seq x y z
N MET A 1 1.04 -10.45 -15.14
CA MET A 1 -0.43 -10.29 -14.97
C MET A 1 -1.19 -11.61 -15.16
N GLU A 2 -1.05 -12.33 -16.26
CA GLU A 2 -1.86 -13.52 -16.53
C GLU A 2 -1.80 -14.59 -15.43
N GLU A 3 -0.59 -14.97 -15.00
CA GLU A 3 -0.40 -15.95 -13.92
C GLU A 3 -1.06 -15.51 -12.60
N MET A 4 -1.07 -14.20 -12.35
CA MET A 4 -1.74 -13.61 -11.18
C MET A 4 -3.27 -13.71 -11.32
N CYS A 5 -3.82 -13.46 -12.52
CA CYS A 5 -5.24 -13.64 -12.79
C CYS A 5 -5.68 -15.11 -12.58
N GLU A 6 -4.89 -16.05 -13.11
CA GLU A 6 -5.15 -17.49 -12.90
C GLU A 6 -5.09 -17.88 -11.41
N ALA A 7 -4.15 -17.30 -10.66
CA ALA A 7 -4.05 -17.52 -9.22
C ALA A 7 -5.24 -16.94 -8.46
N ALA A 8 -5.71 -15.74 -8.83
CA ALA A 8 -6.90 -15.13 -8.26
C ALA A 8 -8.12 -16.01 -8.45
N ILE A 9 -8.34 -16.52 -9.67
CA ILE A 9 -9.44 -17.45 -9.98
C ILE A 9 -9.33 -18.73 -9.16
N ARG A 10 -8.13 -19.34 -9.08
CA ARG A 10 -7.92 -20.55 -8.25
C ARG A 10 -8.22 -20.32 -6.78
N ARG A 11 -8.04 -19.10 -6.28
CA ARG A 11 -8.37 -18.68 -4.90
C ARG A 11 -9.83 -18.30 -4.72
N GLY A 12 -10.66 -18.39 -5.77
CA GLY A 12 -12.08 -18.04 -5.71
C GLY A 12 -12.35 -16.54 -5.63
N LEU A 13 -11.39 -15.70 -6.02
CA LEU A 13 -11.60 -14.25 -6.12
C LEU A 13 -12.40 -13.94 -7.38
N SER A 14 -13.40 -13.08 -7.26
CA SER A 14 -14.22 -12.57 -8.38
C SER A 14 -13.62 -11.32 -9.02
N GLU A 15 -12.73 -10.64 -8.32
CA GLU A 15 -12.10 -9.40 -8.77
C GLU A 15 -10.67 -9.27 -8.25
N ILE A 16 -9.85 -8.48 -8.97
CA ILE A 16 -8.46 -8.16 -8.63
C ILE A 16 -8.14 -6.73 -9.06
N VAL A 17 -7.33 -6.04 -8.26
CA VAL A 17 -6.74 -4.73 -8.62
C VAL A 17 -5.23 -4.92 -8.74
N PHE A 18 -4.67 -4.57 -9.88
CA PHE A 18 -3.22 -4.51 -10.06
C PHE A 18 -2.70 -3.15 -9.60
N THR A 19 -1.89 -3.10 -8.56
CA THR A 19 -1.33 -1.87 -7.98
C THR A 19 0.18 -1.84 -8.20
N GLU A 20 0.59 -1.70 -9.48
CA GLU A 20 2.00 -1.60 -9.83
C GLU A 20 2.66 -0.40 -9.16
N HIS A 21 3.93 -0.53 -8.80
CA HIS A 21 4.70 0.59 -8.29
C HIS A 21 4.82 1.72 -9.32
N TYR A 22 4.65 2.93 -8.85
CA TYR A 22 5.05 4.14 -9.54
C TYR A 22 5.66 5.13 -8.55
N GLU A 23 6.95 5.39 -8.67
CA GLU A 23 7.65 6.31 -7.78
C GLU A 23 7.68 7.72 -8.38
N CYS A 24 6.99 8.67 -7.74
CA CYS A 24 6.94 10.06 -8.22
C CYS A 24 8.28 10.78 -8.08
N TYR A 25 9.04 10.48 -7.02
CA TYR A 25 10.23 11.23 -6.67
C TYR A 25 11.52 10.45 -6.89
N TYR A 26 12.40 11.02 -7.72
CA TYR A 26 13.69 10.47 -8.11
C TYR A 26 14.81 11.50 -7.96
N ALA A 27 15.08 12.00 -6.77
CA ALA A 27 16.15 12.98 -6.59
C ALA A 27 17.50 12.43 -7.07
N GLY A 28 17.97 12.95 -8.19
CA GLY A 28 19.32 12.68 -8.72
C GLY A 28 19.58 11.30 -9.31
N ILE A 29 18.58 10.42 -9.43
CA ILE A 29 18.75 9.12 -10.07
C ILE A 29 18.59 9.29 -11.59
N ARG A 30 19.64 8.99 -12.34
CA ARG A 30 19.58 8.92 -13.81
C ARG A 30 18.84 7.65 -14.24
N GLY A 31 17.83 7.80 -15.09
CA GLY A 31 17.04 6.72 -15.64
C GLY A 31 15.76 6.49 -14.82
N ARG A 32 14.65 7.06 -15.27
CA ARG A 32 13.33 6.74 -14.79
C ARG A 32 12.93 5.36 -15.29
N TYR A 33 12.66 4.42 -14.38
CA TYR A 33 12.00 3.17 -14.74
C TYR A 33 10.49 3.39 -14.94
N PHE A 34 9.94 4.44 -14.29
CA PHE A 34 8.54 4.80 -14.32
C PHE A 34 8.40 6.15 -15.02
N ASP A 35 7.63 6.16 -16.07
CA ASP A 35 7.32 7.32 -16.89
C ASP A 35 5.95 7.13 -17.55
N ARG A 36 5.53 8.09 -18.35
CA ARG A 36 4.27 8.01 -19.08
C ARG A 36 4.19 6.76 -19.98
N GLU A 37 5.28 6.38 -20.63
CA GLU A 37 5.35 5.20 -21.49
C GLU A 37 5.18 3.90 -20.70
N TYR A 38 5.70 3.85 -19.47
CA TYR A 38 5.46 2.74 -18.55
C TYR A 38 3.97 2.56 -18.28
N LEU A 39 3.24 3.64 -17.97
CA LEU A 39 1.80 3.58 -17.72
C LEU A 39 1.02 3.16 -18.96
N ILE A 40 1.40 3.66 -20.16
CA ILE A 40 0.76 3.24 -21.42
C ILE A 40 0.93 1.72 -21.62
N ARG A 41 2.12 1.18 -21.37
CA ARG A 41 2.37 -0.28 -21.46
C ARG A 41 1.59 -1.06 -20.41
N TYR A 42 1.49 -0.52 -19.18
CA TYR A 42 0.69 -1.11 -18.12
C TYR A 42 -0.78 -1.25 -18.54
N PHE A 43 -1.40 -0.16 -19.00
CA PHE A 43 -2.82 -0.18 -19.41
C PHE A 43 -3.08 -1.10 -20.61
N LYS A 44 -2.14 -1.17 -21.55
CA LYS A 44 -2.22 -2.11 -22.67
C LYS A 44 -2.26 -3.57 -22.21
N ARG A 45 -1.33 -3.95 -21.31
CA ARG A 45 -1.31 -5.30 -20.73
C ARG A 45 -2.54 -5.60 -19.89
N LEU A 46 -3.04 -4.60 -19.17
CA LEU A 46 -4.25 -4.73 -18.37
C LEU A 46 -5.46 -5.04 -19.27
N GLU A 47 -5.59 -4.35 -20.40
CA GLU A 47 -6.67 -4.58 -21.35
C GLU A 47 -6.58 -5.97 -22.02
N GLU A 48 -5.37 -6.42 -22.36
CA GLU A 48 -5.12 -7.79 -22.84
C GLU A 48 -5.60 -8.82 -21.80
N CYS A 49 -5.34 -8.60 -20.51
CA CYS A 49 -5.83 -9.47 -19.44
C CYS A 49 -7.36 -9.37 -19.26
N ARG A 50 -7.95 -8.18 -19.31
CA ARG A 50 -9.41 -7.99 -19.24
C ARG A 50 -10.12 -8.82 -20.31
N ASN A 51 -9.66 -8.73 -21.56
CA ASN A 51 -10.22 -9.49 -22.68
C ASN A 51 -10.06 -11.02 -22.48
N ARG A 52 -8.87 -11.46 -22.02
CA ARG A 52 -8.58 -12.89 -21.81
C ARG A 52 -9.40 -13.51 -20.70
N PHE A 53 -9.71 -12.77 -19.65
CA PHE A 53 -10.40 -13.25 -18.45
C PHE A 53 -11.84 -12.76 -18.36
N GLU A 54 -12.41 -12.22 -19.44
CA GLU A 54 -13.78 -11.75 -19.50
C GLU A 54 -14.77 -12.82 -18.99
N GLY A 55 -15.70 -12.40 -18.13
CA GLY A 55 -16.67 -13.31 -17.51
C GLY A 55 -16.11 -14.25 -16.44
N ARG A 56 -14.79 -14.27 -16.22
CA ARG A 56 -14.12 -15.14 -15.23
C ARG A 56 -13.54 -14.34 -14.05
N LEU A 57 -13.03 -13.15 -14.29
CA LEU A 57 -12.38 -12.31 -13.29
C LEU A 57 -12.56 -10.84 -13.68
N MET A 58 -13.04 -10.01 -12.77
CA MET A 58 -13.06 -8.56 -12.95
C MET A 58 -11.69 -8.00 -12.62
N ILE A 59 -11.12 -7.21 -13.55
CA ILE A 59 -9.76 -6.69 -13.43
C ILE A 59 -9.80 -5.16 -13.38
N HIS A 60 -9.36 -4.59 -12.26
CA HIS A 60 -9.29 -3.17 -12.02
C HIS A 60 -7.86 -2.64 -12.22
N ALA A 61 -7.76 -1.39 -12.65
CA ALA A 61 -6.51 -0.68 -12.77
C ALA A 61 -6.16 0.00 -11.43
N GLY A 62 -5.03 -0.32 -10.86
CA GLY A 62 -4.52 0.38 -9.69
C GLY A 62 -3.07 0.81 -9.88
N VAL A 63 -2.60 1.64 -8.98
CA VAL A 63 -1.20 2.05 -8.87
C VAL A 63 -0.83 2.22 -7.41
N GLU A 64 0.36 1.78 -7.03
CA GLU A 64 0.97 2.19 -5.77
C GLU A 64 1.92 3.35 -6.04
N LEU A 65 1.47 4.53 -5.64
CA LEU A 65 2.11 5.80 -5.92
C LEU A 65 3.04 6.19 -4.77
N GLY A 66 4.33 5.98 -4.96
CA GLY A 66 5.35 6.34 -3.99
C GLY A 66 5.61 7.83 -3.93
N GLN A 67 5.61 8.40 -2.73
CA GLN A 67 6.03 9.78 -2.40
C GLN A 67 5.38 10.88 -3.26
N SER A 68 4.07 10.78 -3.56
CA SER A 68 3.33 11.73 -4.39
C SER A 68 3.34 13.18 -3.87
N HIS A 69 3.62 13.38 -2.57
CA HIS A 69 3.75 14.70 -1.96
C HIS A 69 5.06 15.42 -2.30
N LEU A 70 6.08 14.71 -2.79
CA LEU A 70 7.39 15.28 -3.13
C LEU A 70 7.48 15.77 -4.59
N ASP A 71 6.66 15.23 -5.48
CA ASP A 71 6.58 15.68 -6.89
C ASP A 71 5.10 15.73 -7.33
N LYS A 72 4.47 16.87 -7.07
CA LYS A 72 3.05 17.09 -7.37
C LYS A 72 2.76 17.07 -8.87
N ALA A 73 3.70 17.53 -9.69
CA ALA A 73 3.53 17.54 -11.15
C ALA A 73 3.48 16.12 -11.71
N GLU A 74 4.37 15.26 -11.22
CA GLU A 74 4.39 13.86 -11.59
C GLU A 74 3.14 13.12 -11.08
N ALA A 75 2.74 13.38 -9.83
CA ALA A 75 1.54 12.82 -9.25
C ALA A 75 0.26 13.19 -10.04
N GLU A 76 0.15 14.43 -10.50
CA GLU A 76 -0.96 14.86 -11.34
C GLU A 76 -0.92 14.22 -12.74
N MET A 77 0.27 14.01 -13.32
CA MET A 77 0.41 13.27 -14.57
C MET A 77 -0.12 11.84 -14.41
N VAL A 78 0.25 11.14 -13.32
CA VAL A 78 -0.24 9.78 -13.02
C VAL A 78 -1.75 9.77 -12.79
N ARG A 79 -2.27 10.74 -12.03
CA ARG A 79 -3.71 10.89 -11.78
C ARG A 79 -4.53 11.11 -13.04
N GLY A 80 -3.93 11.62 -14.10
CA GLY A 80 -4.56 11.77 -15.41
C GLY A 80 -4.84 10.46 -16.15
N PHE A 81 -4.35 9.32 -15.65
CA PHE A 81 -4.67 7.99 -16.17
C PHE A 81 -5.92 7.42 -15.49
N PRO A 82 -6.68 6.53 -16.15
CA PRO A 82 -7.95 6.01 -15.64
C PRO A 82 -7.73 4.88 -14.61
N PHE A 83 -7.08 5.20 -13.48
CA PHE A 83 -6.96 4.28 -12.37
C PHE A 83 -8.25 4.20 -11.57
N ASP A 84 -8.65 2.99 -11.22
CA ASP A 84 -9.76 2.69 -10.32
C ASP A 84 -9.33 2.89 -8.85
N LEU A 85 -8.01 2.81 -8.56
CA LEU A 85 -7.45 2.95 -7.23
C LEU A 85 -6.01 3.46 -7.25
N ILE A 86 -5.71 4.40 -6.37
CA ILE A 86 -4.36 4.90 -6.10
C ILE A 86 -4.02 4.63 -4.63
N LEU A 87 -3.05 3.75 -4.38
CA LEU A 87 -2.43 3.60 -3.06
C LEU A 87 -1.30 4.62 -2.90
N GLY A 88 -1.30 5.34 -1.80
CA GLY A 88 -0.22 6.26 -1.46
C GLY A 88 0.76 5.62 -0.49
N SER A 89 2.04 5.55 -0.82
CA SER A 89 3.05 4.87 -0.01
C SER A 89 4.33 5.69 0.16
N VAL A 90 5.06 5.42 1.23
CA VAL A 90 6.41 5.94 1.47
C VAL A 90 7.39 4.77 1.39
N HIS A 91 8.16 4.71 0.31
CA HIS A 91 9.16 3.66 0.08
C HIS A 91 10.59 4.14 0.25
N LYS A 92 10.81 5.46 0.19
CA LYS A 92 12.14 6.06 0.23
C LYS A 92 12.22 7.13 1.30
N LEU A 93 13.39 7.26 1.90
CA LEU A 93 13.77 8.40 2.73
C LEU A 93 14.88 9.15 2.01
N GLY A 94 14.56 10.35 1.52
CA GLY A 94 15.41 11.04 0.56
C GLY A 94 15.56 10.17 -0.72
N ASN A 95 16.81 9.81 -1.04
CA ASN A 95 17.12 9.01 -2.24
C ASN A 95 17.30 7.51 -1.96
N VAL A 96 17.12 7.06 -0.72
CA VAL A 96 17.41 5.70 -0.30
C VAL A 96 16.11 4.95 -0.09
N ASP A 97 15.96 3.82 -0.79
CA ASP A 97 14.86 2.90 -0.58
C ASP A 97 14.94 2.30 0.84
N LEU A 98 13.81 2.24 1.54
CA LEU A 98 13.73 1.70 2.89
C LEU A 98 14.28 0.27 2.97
N THR A 99 14.08 -0.53 1.94
CA THR A 99 14.56 -1.92 1.90
C THR A 99 16.08 -2.05 1.85
N TRP A 100 16.78 -0.98 1.46
CA TRP A 100 18.25 -0.93 1.41
C TRP A 100 18.87 -0.35 2.68
N ILE A 101 18.05 0.18 3.59
CA ILE A 101 18.54 0.72 4.86
C ILE A 101 18.74 -0.46 5.83
N CYS A 102 19.98 -0.70 6.23
CA CYS A 102 20.26 -1.63 7.31
C CYS A 102 19.87 -0.98 8.64
N LEU A 103 18.77 -1.46 9.25
CA LEU A 103 18.34 -1.00 10.56
C LEU A 103 19.21 -1.63 11.66
N THR A 104 19.48 -0.83 12.68
CA THR A 104 20.19 -1.19 13.90
C THR A 104 19.53 -0.49 15.08
N GLU A 105 19.77 -0.94 16.31
CA GLU A 105 19.28 -0.28 17.53
C GLU A 105 19.71 1.21 17.63
N ARG A 106 20.79 1.59 16.94
CA ARG A 106 21.31 2.97 16.94
C ARG A 106 20.59 3.91 15.99
N ASN A 107 20.08 3.41 14.87
CA ASN A 107 19.50 4.25 13.81
C ASN A 107 17.98 4.09 13.63
N VAL A 108 17.37 3.00 14.14
CA VAL A 108 15.97 2.66 13.94
C VAL A 108 15.04 3.82 14.31
N ARG A 109 15.29 4.47 15.43
CA ARG A 109 14.47 5.60 15.90
C ARG A 109 14.48 6.77 14.90
N GLY A 110 15.66 7.21 14.47
CA GLY A 110 15.78 8.34 13.52
C GLY A 110 15.18 8.02 12.15
N ILE A 111 15.30 6.76 11.71
CA ILE A 111 14.70 6.29 10.46
C ILE A 111 13.18 6.27 10.59
N ALA A 112 12.63 5.72 11.68
CA ALA A 112 11.20 5.67 11.92
C ALA A 112 10.59 7.09 12.10
N ASP A 113 11.24 7.98 12.86
CA ASP A 113 10.84 9.38 13.00
C ASP A 113 10.75 10.07 11.63
N THR A 114 11.69 9.76 10.72
CA THR A 114 11.69 10.31 9.36
C THR A 114 10.58 9.70 8.50
N TYR A 115 10.38 8.38 8.57
CA TYR A 115 9.32 7.67 7.87
C TYR A 115 7.94 8.23 8.21
N TYR A 116 7.60 8.33 9.50
CA TYR A 116 6.29 8.82 9.92
C TYR A 116 6.07 10.30 9.61
N ARG A 117 7.13 11.11 9.64
CA ARG A 117 7.03 12.51 9.19
C ARG A 117 6.71 12.60 7.69
N GLU A 118 7.35 11.80 6.84
CA GLU A 118 7.03 11.75 5.42
C GLU A 118 5.63 11.19 5.16
N LEU A 119 5.20 10.18 5.93
CA LEU A 119 3.86 9.62 5.81
C LEU A 119 2.78 10.61 6.29
N GLU A 120 3.03 11.38 7.35
CA GLU A 120 2.15 12.47 7.78
C GLU A 120 2.00 13.54 6.68
N ARG A 121 3.08 13.93 6.02
CA ARG A 121 3.04 14.84 4.87
C ARG A 121 2.29 14.24 3.68
N LEU A 122 2.56 12.99 3.34
CA LEU A 122 1.83 12.28 2.29
C LEU A 122 0.33 12.27 2.60
N SER A 123 -0.06 11.95 3.84
CA SER A 123 -1.46 11.89 4.25
C SER A 123 -2.17 13.25 4.13
N ALA A 124 -1.46 14.34 4.40
CA ALA A 124 -2.01 15.70 4.35
C ALA A 124 -2.12 16.25 2.91
N GLU A 125 -1.13 16.01 2.05
CA GLU A 125 -1.03 16.71 0.77
C GLU A 125 -0.76 15.81 -0.46
N GLY A 126 -0.52 14.50 -0.27
CA GLY A 126 -0.25 13.56 -1.36
C GLY A 126 -1.49 13.21 -2.20
N THR A 127 -1.25 12.57 -3.32
CA THR A 127 -2.28 12.00 -4.20
C THR A 127 -2.46 10.52 -3.89
N TYR A 128 -3.64 10.13 -3.42
CA TYR A 128 -3.99 8.74 -3.11
C TYR A 128 -5.50 8.60 -2.87
N ASP A 129 -6.02 7.37 -2.92
CA ASP A 129 -7.34 6.99 -2.44
C ASP A 129 -7.26 6.27 -1.09
N CYS A 130 -6.27 5.42 -0.91
CA CYS A 130 -5.95 4.79 0.37
C CYS A 130 -4.45 4.89 0.65
N ILE A 131 -4.08 5.05 1.93
CA ILE A 131 -2.68 4.91 2.38
C ILE A 131 -2.35 3.41 2.44
N GLY A 132 -1.31 2.99 1.72
CA GLY A 132 -0.79 1.63 1.74
C GLY A 132 0.03 1.34 3.02
N HIS A 133 -0.02 0.11 3.52
CA HIS A 133 0.81 -0.43 4.63
C HIS A 133 1.36 0.63 5.60
N LEU A 134 0.47 1.40 6.24
CA LEU A 134 0.74 2.60 7.03
C LEU A 134 1.90 2.44 8.03
N ASP A 135 2.02 1.28 8.67
CA ASP A 135 3.01 0.95 9.69
C ASP A 135 4.12 0.02 9.15
N TYR A 136 4.54 0.24 7.89
CA TYR A 136 5.57 -0.55 7.22
C TYR A 136 6.87 -0.70 8.02
N MET A 137 7.19 0.27 8.88
CA MET A 137 8.40 0.23 9.73
C MET A 137 8.47 -1.02 10.59
N LYS A 138 7.35 -1.55 11.11
CA LYS A 138 7.36 -2.78 11.91
C LYS A 138 7.84 -3.99 11.10
N LYS A 139 7.43 -4.11 9.84
CA LYS A 139 7.91 -5.16 8.93
C LYS A 139 9.42 -5.05 8.70
N HIS A 140 9.91 -3.81 8.50
CA HIS A 140 11.32 -3.58 8.24
C HIS A 140 12.18 -3.86 9.48
N CYS A 141 11.73 -3.44 10.67
CA CYS A 141 12.38 -3.75 11.93
C CYS A 141 12.44 -5.26 12.21
N ALA A 142 11.32 -5.95 12.02
CA ALA A 142 11.28 -7.41 12.19
C ALA A 142 12.24 -8.14 11.25
N ARG A 143 12.36 -7.72 9.99
CA ARG A 143 13.33 -8.28 9.03
C ARG A 143 14.77 -8.06 9.44
N CYS A 144 15.08 -6.95 10.11
CA CYS A 144 16.42 -6.64 10.59
C CYS A 144 16.71 -7.20 12.00
N GLY A 145 15.71 -7.78 12.68
CA GLY A 145 15.85 -8.26 14.07
C GLY A 145 16.07 -7.13 15.07
N VAL A 146 15.51 -5.93 14.79
CA VAL A 146 15.69 -4.73 15.59
C VAL A 146 14.42 -4.44 16.38
N HIS A 147 14.56 -4.06 17.65
CA HIS A 147 13.42 -3.68 18.48
C HIS A 147 12.76 -2.40 17.97
N TYR A 148 11.42 -2.39 17.97
CA TYR A 148 10.62 -1.28 17.49
C TYR A 148 9.57 -0.89 18.53
N GLU A 149 9.67 0.35 19.04
CA GLU A 149 8.72 0.92 20.00
C GLU A 149 7.52 1.51 19.25
N GLU A 150 6.54 0.67 18.92
CA GLU A 150 5.39 1.06 18.09
C GLU A 150 4.55 2.17 18.74
N GLU A 151 4.30 2.07 20.06
CA GLU A 151 3.46 3.00 20.83
C GLU A 151 4.01 4.44 20.82
N ARG A 152 5.30 4.59 20.56
CA ARG A 152 5.94 5.90 20.40
C ARG A 152 5.31 6.72 19.28
N TYR A 153 4.74 6.05 18.29
CA TYR A 153 4.22 6.67 17.06
C TYR A 153 2.70 6.85 17.09
N ASP A 154 2.01 6.48 18.15
CA ASP A 154 0.54 6.60 18.27
C ASP A 154 0.04 8.01 17.93
N SER A 155 0.69 9.05 18.46
CA SER A 155 0.26 10.43 18.24
C SER A 155 0.45 10.90 16.78
N VAL A 156 1.47 10.44 16.06
CA VAL A 156 1.65 10.77 14.65
C VAL A 156 0.74 9.91 13.78
N ILE A 157 0.50 8.66 14.15
CA ILE A 157 -0.48 7.78 13.51
C ILE A 157 -1.87 8.41 13.62
N ASP A 158 -2.27 8.93 14.77
CA ASP A 158 -3.53 9.66 14.95
C ASP A 158 -3.66 10.84 13.96
N ARG A 159 -2.61 11.65 13.81
CA ARG A 159 -2.64 12.77 12.84
C ARG A 159 -2.73 12.31 11.40
N ILE A 160 -2.02 11.23 11.04
CA ILE A 160 -2.13 10.60 9.71
C ILE A 160 -3.56 10.13 9.46
N LEU A 161 -4.16 9.42 10.41
CA LEU A 161 -5.53 8.92 10.30
C LEU A 161 -6.55 10.07 10.19
N LEU A 162 -6.39 11.13 10.97
CA LEU A 162 -7.24 12.33 10.89
C LEU A 162 -7.11 13.03 9.53
N ASN A 163 -5.89 13.14 8.97
CA ASN A 163 -5.70 13.69 7.63
C ASN A 163 -6.42 12.85 6.56
N VAL A 164 -6.27 11.52 6.62
CA VAL A 164 -6.96 10.57 5.73
C VAL A 164 -8.48 10.76 5.79
N ILE A 165 -9.03 10.80 7.00
CA ILE A 165 -10.47 10.95 7.25
C ILE A 165 -10.97 12.30 6.76
N ALA A 166 -10.29 13.40 7.08
CA ALA A 166 -10.67 14.75 6.69
C ALA A 166 -10.70 14.92 5.15
N ARG A 167 -9.90 14.15 4.43
CA ARG A 167 -9.85 14.14 2.96
C ARG A 167 -10.84 13.16 2.32
N GLY A 168 -11.64 12.44 3.12
CA GLY A 168 -12.57 11.42 2.62
C GLY A 168 -11.86 10.22 1.98
N LYS A 169 -10.64 9.93 2.43
CA LYS A 169 -9.78 8.85 1.93
C LYS A 169 -9.79 7.66 2.89
N GLY A 170 -9.10 6.56 2.51
CA GLY A 170 -9.04 5.32 3.25
C GLY A 170 -7.64 4.87 3.61
N ILE A 171 -7.59 3.70 4.24
CA ILE A 171 -6.36 2.97 4.55
C ILE A 171 -6.42 1.56 3.96
N GLU A 172 -5.28 1.01 3.61
CA GLU A 172 -5.12 -0.39 3.25
C GLU A 172 -4.85 -1.22 4.50
N VAL A 173 -5.42 -2.43 4.58
CA VAL A 173 -4.98 -3.50 5.47
C VAL A 173 -4.18 -4.49 4.64
N ASN A 174 -2.86 -4.39 4.74
CA ASN A 174 -1.90 -5.17 3.97
C ASN A 174 -1.55 -6.47 4.68
N THR A 175 -1.57 -7.59 3.96
CA THR A 175 -1.36 -8.94 4.53
C THR A 175 0.01 -9.55 4.21
N ALA A 176 0.92 -8.80 3.58
CA ALA A 176 2.22 -9.31 3.14
C ALA A 176 3.10 -9.89 4.26
N CYS A 177 2.90 -9.44 5.51
CA CYS A 177 3.64 -9.96 6.67
C CYS A 177 3.15 -11.32 7.16
N LEU A 178 1.88 -11.65 6.93
CA LEU A 178 1.30 -12.91 7.42
C LEU A 178 2.00 -14.13 6.81
N GLY A 179 2.36 -15.09 7.64
CA GLY A 179 3.11 -16.28 7.21
C GLY A 179 4.54 -15.97 6.74
N ASN A 180 5.13 -14.86 7.16
CA ASN A 180 6.47 -14.42 6.80
C ASN A 180 7.20 -13.90 8.05
N VAL A 181 7.52 -12.60 8.12
CA VAL A 181 8.30 -12.02 9.22
C VAL A 181 7.48 -11.67 10.45
N LEU A 182 6.20 -11.41 10.28
CA LEU A 182 5.23 -11.11 11.33
C LEU A 182 3.93 -11.87 11.07
N GLU A 183 3.21 -12.24 12.15
CA GLU A 183 1.85 -12.80 12.06
C GLU A 183 0.77 -11.71 12.22
N GLU A 184 1.05 -10.53 11.70
CA GLU A 184 0.22 -9.33 11.80
C GLU A 184 -0.09 -8.74 10.42
N THR A 185 -1.14 -7.93 10.37
CA THR A 185 -1.47 -7.09 9.21
C THR A 185 -0.81 -5.71 9.35
N MET A 186 -0.74 -4.96 8.26
CA MET A 186 -0.25 -3.57 8.26
C MET A 186 -1.36 -2.63 7.75
N PRO A 187 -2.04 -1.86 8.63
CA PRO A 187 -1.94 -1.89 10.08
C PRO A 187 -2.68 -3.06 10.73
N ASP A 188 -2.40 -3.30 12.02
CA ASP A 188 -3.07 -4.31 12.81
C ASP A 188 -4.24 -3.77 13.62
N LEU A 189 -4.92 -4.65 14.36
CA LEU A 189 -6.18 -4.39 15.06
C LEU A 189 -6.19 -3.15 15.95
N PRO A 190 -5.16 -2.81 16.75
CA PRO A 190 -5.17 -1.59 17.55
C PRO A 190 -5.35 -0.31 16.71
N VAL A 191 -4.61 -0.20 15.62
CA VAL A 191 -4.70 0.96 14.70
C VAL A 191 -6.04 0.98 13.97
N LEU A 192 -6.59 -0.17 13.58
CA LEU A 192 -7.92 -0.26 12.95
C LEU A 192 -9.03 0.21 13.90
N ARG A 193 -8.98 -0.17 15.18
CA ARG A 193 -9.91 0.31 16.23
C ARG A 193 -9.78 1.82 16.38
N ARG A 194 -8.56 2.32 16.46
CA ARG A 194 -8.29 3.75 16.55
C ARG A 194 -8.81 4.52 15.34
N TYR A 195 -8.60 4.00 14.12
CA TYR A 195 -9.14 4.58 12.89
C TYR A 195 -10.67 4.68 12.94
N ARG A 196 -11.35 3.63 13.42
CA ARG A 196 -12.81 3.62 13.60
C ARG A 196 -13.28 4.63 14.65
N GLU A 197 -12.60 4.75 15.79
CA GLU A 197 -12.89 5.71 16.87
C GLU A 197 -12.79 7.16 16.36
N LEU A 198 -11.79 7.45 15.53
CA LEU A 198 -11.60 8.77 14.91
C LEU A 198 -12.63 9.08 13.81
N GLY A 199 -13.48 8.13 13.43
CA GLY A 199 -14.52 8.29 12.41
C GLY A 199 -14.17 7.75 11.03
N GLY A 200 -13.07 7.01 10.90
CA GLY A 200 -12.67 6.33 9.68
C GLY A 200 -13.67 5.27 9.25
N LYS A 201 -13.81 5.08 7.92
CA LYS A 201 -14.80 4.15 7.33
C LYS A 201 -14.27 3.37 6.14
N ILE A 202 -13.35 3.94 5.36
CA ILE A 202 -12.90 3.38 4.09
C ILE A 202 -11.67 2.52 4.35
N VAL A 203 -11.82 1.21 4.12
CA VAL A 203 -10.74 0.24 4.31
C VAL A 203 -10.67 -0.66 3.09
N THR A 204 -9.47 -0.89 2.57
CA THR A 204 -9.20 -1.88 1.51
C THR A 204 -8.33 -3.00 2.06
N VAL A 205 -8.32 -4.16 1.40
CA VAL A 205 -7.47 -5.30 1.77
C VAL A 205 -6.52 -5.60 0.63
N GLY A 206 -5.21 -5.57 0.89
CA GLY A 206 -4.17 -5.87 -0.09
C GLY A 206 -3.29 -7.04 0.34
N SER A 207 -2.99 -7.97 -0.58
CA SER A 207 -2.01 -9.04 -0.31
C SER A 207 -0.57 -8.63 -0.61
N ASP A 208 -0.39 -7.53 -1.33
CA ASP A 208 0.93 -7.05 -1.74
C ASP A 208 1.75 -8.20 -2.39
N ALA A 209 1.05 -8.98 -3.23
CA ALA A 209 1.56 -10.20 -3.81
C ALA A 209 2.47 -9.89 -5.00
N HIS A 210 3.73 -10.32 -4.93
CA HIS A 210 4.70 -10.25 -6.02
C HIS A 210 4.84 -11.58 -6.78
N ILE A 211 4.19 -12.64 -6.27
CA ILE A 211 4.16 -13.98 -6.87
C ILE A 211 2.75 -14.55 -6.78
N PRO A 212 2.33 -15.42 -7.73
CA PRO A 212 0.98 -15.96 -7.80
C PRO A 212 0.51 -16.66 -6.52
N GLU A 213 1.41 -17.32 -5.81
CA GLU A 213 1.12 -18.10 -4.58
C GLU A 213 0.65 -17.20 -3.41
N ARG A 214 0.99 -15.91 -3.46
CA ARG A 214 0.65 -14.94 -2.42
C ARG A 214 -0.65 -14.17 -2.69
N ILE A 215 -1.26 -14.33 -3.86
CA ILE A 215 -2.54 -13.67 -4.21
C ILE A 215 -3.61 -13.99 -3.17
N GLY A 216 -4.21 -12.96 -2.58
CA GLY A 216 -5.27 -13.10 -1.59
C GLY A 216 -4.86 -13.84 -0.30
N TYR A 217 -3.56 -14.02 -0.07
CA TYR A 217 -3.07 -14.68 1.14
C TYR A 217 -3.44 -13.85 2.38
N GLY A 218 -4.05 -14.49 3.36
CA GLY A 218 -4.40 -13.86 4.64
C GLY A 218 -5.63 -12.95 4.60
N PHE A 219 -6.39 -12.87 3.51
CA PHE A 219 -7.57 -12.01 3.40
C PHE A 219 -8.63 -12.32 4.47
N GLU A 220 -8.93 -13.59 4.73
CA GLU A 220 -9.87 -13.97 5.78
C GLU A 220 -9.44 -13.45 7.17
N LYS A 221 -8.13 -13.52 7.47
CA LYS A 221 -7.57 -13.00 8.73
C LYS A 221 -7.68 -11.47 8.80
N ALA A 222 -7.38 -10.77 7.70
CA ALA A 222 -7.52 -9.32 7.62
C ALA A 222 -8.98 -8.87 7.76
N GLU A 223 -9.91 -9.50 7.04
CA GLU A 223 -11.33 -9.20 7.11
C GLU A 223 -11.91 -9.45 8.51
N LYS A 224 -11.48 -10.52 9.18
CA LYS A 224 -11.86 -10.78 10.57
C LYS A 224 -11.43 -9.60 11.46
N LYS A 225 -10.18 -9.14 11.36
CA LYS A 225 -9.68 -7.99 12.14
C LYS A 225 -10.43 -6.70 11.82
N ILE A 226 -10.75 -6.45 10.56
CA ILE A 226 -11.52 -5.27 10.13
C ILE A 226 -12.90 -5.29 10.81
N ARG A 227 -13.62 -6.44 10.79
CA ARG A 227 -14.91 -6.58 11.46
C ARG A 227 -14.80 -6.48 12.97
N GLU A 228 -13.75 -7.04 13.58
CA GLU A 228 -13.47 -6.89 15.02
C GLU A 228 -13.20 -5.44 15.43
N ALA A 229 -12.70 -4.62 14.52
CA ALA A 229 -12.56 -3.17 14.71
C ALA A 229 -13.88 -2.39 14.51
N GLY A 230 -14.98 -3.05 14.14
CA GLY A 230 -16.25 -2.40 13.81
C GLY A 230 -16.26 -1.68 12.47
N LEU A 231 -15.43 -2.13 11.54
CA LEU A 231 -15.34 -1.66 10.16
C LEU A 231 -15.86 -2.73 9.19
N GLU A 232 -16.26 -2.31 7.99
CA GLU A 232 -16.59 -3.22 6.91
C GLU A 232 -15.43 -3.28 5.90
N PRO A 233 -15.02 -4.49 5.49
CA PRO A 233 -14.02 -4.62 4.43
C PRO A 233 -14.59 -4.04 3.12
N GLY A 234 -13.85 -3.10 2.55
CA GLY A 234 -14.13 -2.57 1.22
C GLY A 234 -13.59 -3.46 0.10
N ILE A 235 -13.12 -2.84 -1.00
CA ILE A 235 -12.59 -3.56 -2.16
C ILE A 235 -11.42 -4.47 -1.75
N ARG A 236 -11.48 -5.75 -2.14
CA ARG A 236 -10.38 -6.71 -1.99
C ARG A 236 -9.35 -6.44 -3.07
N MET A 237 -8.24 -5.89 -2.68
CA MET A 237 -7.15 -5.58 -3.59
C MET A 237 -6.07 -6.65 -3.50
N SER A 238 -5.68 -7.18 -4.61
CA SER A 238 -4.52 -8.05 -4.67
C SER A 238 -3.83 -7.91 -5.99
N CYS A 239 -2.68 -7.40 -6.02
CA CYS A 239 -1.53 -7.87 -6.78
C CYS A 239 -0.59 -6.77 -7.25
N ARG A 240 0.70 -7.02 -7.09
CA ARG A 240 1.79 -6.38 -7.81
C ARG A 240 2.44 -7.38 -8.77
N LEU A 241 2.90 -6.92 -9.90
CA LEU A 241 3.77 -7.67 -10.80
C LEU A 241 5.24 -7.42 -10.50
#